data_6b689be2e59d569d83f73c4bf622088e
#
_entry.id   6b689be2e59d569d83f73c4bf622088e
#
_cell.length_a   1.000
_cell.length_b   1.000
_cell.length_c   1.000
_cell.angle_alpha   90.00
_cell.angle_beta   90.00
_cell.angle_gamma   90.00
#
_symmetry.space_group_name_H-M   'P 1'
#
loop_
_entity.id
_entity.type
_entity.pdbx_description
1 polymer ?
#
loop_
_entity_poly.entity_id
_entity_poly.type
_entity_poly.pdbx_seq_one_letter_code
_entity_poly.pdbx_strand_id
1 'polypeptide(L)'
;MKEQLTTYQLASKLDNDRFNKHDFIADTRQIEVYDDPENRAIKLTVQGDETHYGLNNHMHGQIATKLKIPRTYYDRLRLTHPDLLALNINKLFSREHERRMIRTLDGTARAYLSDKFRCDMDNWDVANVALPILRKVPDLRILSIGVTDTRMYIKAEFPRLRQEVKLNDTVTAGIVISNSEVGNGSLRIEPLIYRLICYNGMISGTVMKKFHVGARHGLSDEAYEVLSQETREKTAEAMRSQIGDVVLAATSEIDFRTRVQLLRDTTEQRIDGDVPKAVEVLGNRLNLNQTEQSGVLRRLIE
;
A
#
# COMPACT_ATOMS: atom_id res chain seq x y z
N MET A 1 -19.04 -9.09 -1.76
CA MET A 1 -17.82 -9.83 -1.34
C MET A 1 -16.85 -9.77 -2.50
N LYS A 2 -15.65 -9.19 -2.32
CA LYS A 2 -14.63 -9.28 -3.37
C LYS A 2 -14.14 -10.72 -3.42
N GLU A 3 -14.10 -11.28 -4.60
CA GLU A 3 -13.64 -12.65 -4.84
C GLU A 3 -12.20 -12.79 -4.34
N GLN A 4 -11.96 -13.76 -3.47
CA GLN A 4 -10.65 -13.99 -2.89
C GLN A 4 -9.81 -14.77 -3.91
N LEU A 5 -8.75 -14.13 -4.42
CA LEU A 5 -7.86 -14.77 -5.38
C LEU A 5 -7.09 -15.93 -4.73
N THR A 6 -6.78 -16.95 -5.53
CA THR A 6 -5.76 -17.94 -5.16
C THR A 6 -4.37 -17.39 -5.42
N THR A 7 -3.33 -17.99 -4.86
CA THR A 7 -1.92 -17.62 -5.15
C THR A 7 -1.59 -17.72 -6.64
N TYR A 8 -2.17 -18.70 -7.33
CA TYR A 8 -2.00 -18.88 -8.77
C TYR A 8 -2.69 -17.76 -9.55
N GLN A 9 -3.94 -17.46 -9.21
CA GLN A 9 -4.68 -16.35 -9.85
C GLN A 9 -4.02 -15.00 -9.63
N LEU A 10 -3.46 -14.75 -8.43
CA LEU A 10 -2.68 -13.54 -8.19
C LEU A 10 -1.45 -13.49 -9.09
N ALA A 11 -0.66 -14.56 -9.13
CA ALA A 11 0.56 -14.61 -9.94
C ALA A 11 0.24 -14.39 -11.43
N SER A 12 -0.78 -15.08 -11.96
CA SER A 12 -1.22 -14.94 -13.35
C SER A 12 -1.73 -13.53 -13.65
N LYS A 13 -2.51 -12.93 -12.73
CA LYS A 13 -2.97 -11.55 -12.88
C LYS A 13 -1.79 -10.56 -12.92
N LEU A 14 -0.85 -10.67 -12.01
CA LEU A 14 0.29 -9.75 -11.94
C LEU A 14 1.23 -9.90 -13.14
N ASP A 15 1.37 -11.11 -13.66
CA ASP A 15 2.13 -11.35 -14.87
C ASP A 15 1.47 -10.69 -16.09
N ASN A 16 0.15 -10.81 -16.24
CA ASN A 16 -0.60 -10.11 -17.27
C ASN A 16 -0.53 -8.57 -17.09
N ASP A 17 -0.74 -8.07 -15.86
CA ASP A 17 -0.71 -6.63 -15.55
C ASP A 17 0.65 -6.01 -15.90
N ARG A 18 1.76 -6.76 -15.77
CA ARG A 18 3.10 -6.31 -16.10
C ARG A 18 3.25 -5.92 -17.57
N PHE A 19 2.65 -6.65 -18.49
CA PHE A 19 2.71 -6.38 -19.92
C PHE A 19 1.75 -5.27 -20.38
N ASN A 20 0.64 -5.11 -19.67
CA ASN A 20 -0.42 -4.16 -20.01
C ASN A 20 -0.28 -2.81 -19.28
N LYS A 21 0.70 -2.70 -18.39
CA LYS A 21 0.99 -1.48 -17.66
C LYS A 21 1.93 -0.59 -18.48
N HIS A 22 1.52 0.67 -18.66
CA HIS A 22 2.34 1.68 -19.31
C HIS A 22 2.43 2.93 -18.44
N ASP A 23 3.64 3.51 -18.41
CA ASP A 23 3.92 4.77 -17.74
C ASP A 23 4.38 5.79 -18.79
N PHE A 24 3.82 6.97 -18.75
CA PHE A 24 4.29 8.08 -19.59
C PHE A 24 4.28 9.38 -18.82
N ILE A 25 5.16 10.29 -19.22
CA ILE A 25 5.30 11.61 -18.62
C ILE A 25 4.79 12.65 -19.60
N ALA A 26 3.84 13.48 -19.17
CA ALA A 26 3.28 14.57 -19.93
C ALA A 26 3.35 15.88 -19.15
N ASP A 27 3.51 16.99 -19.87
CA ASP A 27 3.26 18.34 -19.32
C ASP A 27 1.74 18.49 -19.10
N THR A 28 1.34 19.13 -18.00
CA THR A 28 -0.08 19.34 -17.68
C THR A 28 -0.87 20.03 -18.80
N ARG A 29 -0.21 20.89 -19.60
CA ARG A 29 -0.82 21.58 -20.75
C ARG A 29 -1.10 20.66 -21.96
N GLN A 30 -0.48 19.50 -21.99
CA GLN A 30 -0.67 18.49 -23.04
C GLN A 30 -1.73 17.45 -22.65
N ILE A 31 -2.21 17.52 -21.39
CA ILE A 31 -3.24 16.61 -20.88
C ILE A 31 -4.60 17.28 -21.09
N GLU A 32 -5.49 16.61 -21.76
CA GLU A 32 -6.88 17.03 -21.93
C GLU A 32 -7.82 16.03 -21.25
N VAL A 33 -8.77 16.57 -20.50
CA VAL A 33 -9.83 15.81 -19.84
C VAL A 33 -11.15 16.21 -20.48
N TYR A 34 -11.98 15.24 -20.79
CA TYR A 34 -13.27 15.49 -21.40
C TYR A 34 -14.36 14.57 -20.85
N ASP A 35 -15.61 15.01 -21.00
CA ASP A 35 -16.78 14.19 -20.71
C ASP A 35 -17.04 13.22 -21.86
N ASP A 36 -17.23 11.95 -21.51
CA ASP A 36 -17.73 10.93 -22.43
C ASP A 36 -19.20 10.69 -22.15
N PRO A 37 -20.12 11.32 -22.90
CA PRO A 37 -21.55 11.24 -22.65
C PRO A 37 -22.11 9.83 -22.81
N GLU A 38 -21.52 8.99 -23.67
CA GLU A 38 -21.97 7.63 -23.93
C GLU A 38 -21.77 6.74 -22.70
N ASN A 39 -20.64 6.91 -22.01
CA ASN A 39 -20.30 6.13 -20.83
C ASN A 39 -20.54 6.89 -19.50
N ARG A 40 -21.01 8.13 -19.56
CA ARG A 40 -21.16 9.03 -18.40
C ARG A 40 -19.91 9.06 -17.54
N ALA A 41 -18.77 9.17 -18.17
CA ALA A 41 -17.47 9.06 -17.54
C ALA A 41 -16.54 10.18 -18.01
N ILE A 42 -15.62 10.56 -17.15
CA ILE A 42 -14.51 11.44 -17.53
C ILE A 42 -13.40 10.58 -18.08
N LYS A 43 -12.91 10.97 -19.24
CA LYS A 43 -11.74 10.40 -19.90
C LYS A 43 -10.59 11.43 -19.98
N LEU A 44 -9.41 10.92 -20.22
CA LEU A 44 -8.19 11.69 -20.40
C LEU A 44 -7.51 11.27 -21.69
N THR A 45 -6.97 12.24 -22.41
CA THR A 45 -6.05 12.03 -23.52
C THR A 45 -4.82 12.91 -23.33
N VAL A 46 -3.74 12.60 -24.04
CA VAL A 46 -2.52 13.40 -24.07
C VAL A 46 -2.19 13.79 -25.49
N GLN A 47 -1.79 15.01 -25.71
CA GLN A 47 -1.48 15.51 -27.04
C GLN A 47 -0.42 14.63 -27.73
N GLY A 48 -0.75 14.12 -28.89
CA GLY A 48 0.09 13.20 -29.65
C GLY A 48 -0.14 11.71 -29.36
N ASP A 49 -1.07 11.39 -28.44
CA ASP A 49 -1.54 10.04 -28.18
C ASP A 49 -3.01 9.93 -28.60
N GLU A 50 -3.33 8.98 -29.46
CA GLU A 50 -4.70 8.73 -29.92
C GLU A 50 -5.54 7.96 -28.87
N THR A 51 -4.90 7.52 -27.80
CA THR A 51 -5.56 6.72 -26.77
C THR A 51 -6.39 7.57 -25.82
N HIS A 52 -7.57 7.12 -25.53
CA HIS A 52 -8.52 7.73 -24.60
C HIS A 52 -8.64 6.89 -23.34
N TYR A 53 -8.04 7.36 -22.25
CA TYR A 53 -7.94 6.63 -21.00
C TYR A 53 -9.13 6.92 -20.08
N GLY A 54 -9.84 5.88 -19.62
CA GLY A 54 -10.75 6.00 -18.50
C GLY A 54 -9.99 6.28 -17.21
N LEU A 55 -10.60 6.96 -16.23
CA LEU A 55 -9.96 7.25 -14.95
C LEU A 55 -10.58 6.39 -13.84
N ASN A 56 -9.74 5.74 -13.03
CA ASN A 56 -10.22 5.08 -11.83
C ASN A 56 -10.41 6.08 -10.66
N ASN A 57 -11.07 5.64 -9.60
CA ASN A 57 -11.37 6.50 -8.43
C ASN A 57 -10.10 7.04 -7.74
N HIS A 58 -9.01 6.29 -7.76
CA HIS A 58 -7.76 6.73 -7.17
C HIS A 58 -7.16 7.91 -7.94
N MET A 59 -7.09 7.80 -9.26
CA MET A 59 -6.60 8.89 -10.11
C MET A 59 -7.46 10.16 -9.98
N HIS A 60 -8.79 10.02 -9.96
CA HIS A 60 -9.67 11.15 -9.67
C HIS A 60 -9.31 11.83 -8.33
N GLY A 61 -9.00 11.04 -7.30
CA GLY A 61 -8.57 11.57 -6.01
C GLY A 61 -7.24 12.30 -6.07
N GLN A 62 -6.29 11.77 -6.82
CA GLN A 62 -4.97 12.40 -6.98
C GLN A 62 -5.06 13.71 -7.77
N ILE A 63 -5.84 13.75 -8.85
CA ILE A 63 -6.10 14.99 -9.61
C ILE A 63 -6.75 16.03 -8.71
N ALA A 64 -7.82 15.69 -7.99
CA ALA A 64 -8.48 16.60 -7.06
C ALA A 64 -7.51 17.19 -6.03
N THR A 65 -6.68 16.32 -5.43
CA THR A 65 -5.68 16.75 -4.43
C THR A 65 -4.62 17.66 -5.02
N LYS A 66 -4.09 17.33 -6.19
CA LYS A 66 -3.03 18.12 -6.86
C LYS A 66 -3.54 19.47 -7.30
N LEU A 67 -4.73 19.53 -7.85
CA LEU A 67 -5.38 20.76 -8.27
C LEU A 67 -6.05 21.54 -7.11
N LYS A 68 -5.93 21.04 -5.87
CA LYS A 68 -6.52 21.62 -4.66
C LYS A 68 -8.05 21.81 -4.77
N ILE A 69 -8.71 20.92 -5.50
CA ILE A 69 -10.17 20.88 -5.61
C ILE A 69 -10.71 20.06 -4.43
N PRO A 70 -11.63 20.61 -3.60
CA PRO A 70 -12.24 19.84 -2.51
C PRO A 70 -12.89 18.56 -3.02
N ARG A 71 -12.56 17.40 -2.43
CA ARG A 71 -12.96 16.08 -2.91
C ARG A 71 -14.48 15.96 -3.05
N THR A 72 -15.24 16.45 -2.10
CA THR A 72 -16.71 16.42 -2.12
C THR A 72 -17.29 17.20 -3.29
N TYR A 73 -16.68 18.36 -3.64
CA TYR A 73 -17.09 19.15 -4.80
C TYR A 73 -16.72 18.45 -6.11
N TYR A 74 -15.52 17.91 -6.20
CA TYR A 74 -15.04 17.15 -7.35
C TYR A 74 -15.97 15.96 -7.64
N ASP A 75 -16.27 15.13 -6.63
CA ASP A 75 -17.10 13.94 -6.79
C ASP A 75 -18.56 14.30 -7.12
N ARG A 76 -19.08 15.40 -6.58
CA ARG A 76 -20.40 15.89 -6.95
C ARG A 76 -20.44 16.28 -8.42
N LEU A 77 -19.50 17.08 -8.92
CA LEU A 77 -19.45 17.47 -10.32
C LEU A 77 -19.28 16.26 -11.23
N ARG A 78 -18.42 15.31 -10.86
CA ARG A 78 -18.22 14.10 -11.64
C ARG A 78 -19.52 13.33 -11.91
N LEU A 79 -20.45 13.36 -10.96
CA LEU A 79 -21.74 12.65 -11.06
C LEU A 79 -22.84 13.48 -11.72
N THR A 80 -22.84 14.80 -11.54
CA THR A 80 -23.95 15.66 -11.94
C THR A 80 -23.65 16.54 -13.17
N HIS A 81 -22.40 16.98 -13.32
CA HIS A 81 -21.95 17.90 -14.36
C HIS A 81 -20.50 17.57 -14.77
N PRO A 82 -20.29 16.39 -15.40
CA PRO A 82 -18.94 15.95 -15.77
C PRO A 82 -18.29 16.87 -16.81
N ASP A 83 -19.04 17.50 -17.68
CA ASP A 83 -18.62 18.55 -18.61
C ASP A 83 -17.98 19.74 -17.88
N LEU A 84 -18.65 20.25 -16.84
CA LEU A 84 -18.13 21.35 -16.02
C LEU A 84 -16.88 20.93 -15.23
N LEU A 85 -16.82 19.69 -14.75
CA LEU A 85 -15.62 19.19 -14.09
C LEU A 85 -14.44 19.10 -15.07
N ALA A 86 -14.64 18.58 -16.27
CA ALA A 86 -13.62 18.53 -17.31
C ALA A 86 -13.11 19.92 -17.65
N LEU A 87 -14.00 20.91 -17.84
CA LEU A 87 -13.63 22.30 -18.08
C LEU A 87 -12.78 22.88 -16.94
N ASN A 88 -13.15 22.63 -15.69
CA ASN A 88 -12.41 23.10 -14.52
C ASN A 88 -11.01 22.49 -14.46
N ILE A 89 -10.88 21.18 -14.68
CA ILE A 89 -9.59 20.48 -14.68
C ILE A 89 -8.69 21.06 -15.79
N ASN A 90 -9.19 21.15 -17.02
CA ASN A 90 -8.41 21.66 -18.15
C ASN A 90 -7.97 23.11 -17.92
N LYS A 91 -8.82 23.94 -17.32
CA LYS A 91 -8.46 25.31 -16.99
C LYS A 91 -7.35 25.42 -15.95
N LEU A 92 -7.34 24.50 -14.99
CA LEU A 92 -6.28 24.44 -13.99
C LEU A 92 -5.01 23.84 -14.60
N PHE A 93 -5.08 22.78 -15.40
CA PHE A 93 -3.95 22.18 -16.09
C PHE A 93 -3.25 23.19 -17.02
N SER A 94 -4.01 24.04 -17.72
CA SER A 94 -3.43 25.07 -18.59
C SER A 94 -2.64 26.15 -17.85
N ARG A 95 -2.84 26.31 -16.55
CA ARG A 95 -2.12 27.27 -15.68
C ARG A 95 -0.93 26.64 -14.94
N GLU A 96 -0.96 25.35 -14.75
CA GLU A 96 0.15 24.60 -14.17
C GLU A 96 1.18 24.28 -15.27
N HIS A 97 2.47 24.41 -14.97
CA HIS A 97 3.57 24.08 -15.85
C HIS A 97 4.37 22.95 -15.21
N GLU A 98 3.69 21.84 -14.92
CA GLU A 98 4.30 20.71 -14.24
C GLU A 98 4.29 19.46 -15.12
N ARG A 99 5.35 18.67 -15.02
CA ARG A 99 5.41 17.35 -15.63
C ARG A 99 4.81 16.34 -14.68
N ARG A 100 3.95 15.48 -15.20
CA ARG A 100 3.27 14.44 -14.42
C ARG A 100 3.44 13.08 -15.08
N MET A 101 3.67 12.08 -14.24
CA MET A 101 3.62 10.69 -14.67
C MET A 101 2.16 10.21 -14.59
N ILE A 102 1.68 9.68 -15.69
CA ILE A 102 0.41 8.97 -15.79
C ILE A 102 0.73 7.48 -15.90
N ARG A 103 0.20 6.70 -14.98
CA ARG A 103 0.33 5.24 -15.00
C ARG A 103 -0.99 4.63 -15.44
N THR A 104 -0.93 3.78 -16.45
CA THR A 104 -2.11 3.11 -17.03
C THR A 104 -2.04 1.60 -16.84
N LEU A 105 -3.19 0.95 -16.94
CA LEU A 105 -3.35 -0.49 -17.04
C LEU A 105 -4.63 -0.78 -17.82
N ASP A 106 -4.53 -1.62 -18.84
CA ASP A 106 -5.66 -2.04 -19.68
C ASP A 106 -6.52 -0.84 -20.14
N GLY A 107 -5.89 0.23 -20.66
CA GLY A 107 -6.60 1.43 -21.13
C GLY A 107 -7.18 2.32 -20.03
N THR A 108 -6.94 2.01 -18.76
CA THR A 108 -7.39 2.82 -17.63
C THR A 108 -6.23 3.56 -16.98
N ALA A 109 -6.33 4.88 -16.85
CA ALA A 109 -5.40 5.69 -16.09
C ALA A 109 -5.64 5.49 -14.59
N ARG A 110 -4.62 4.93 -13.90
CA ARG A 110 -4.69 4.49 -12.50
C ARG A 110 -4.09 5.48 -11.52
N ALA A 111 -3.12 6.27 -11.97
CA ALA A 111 -2.41 7.19 -11.10
C ALA A 111 -1.92 8.43 -11.83
N TYR A 112 -1.97 9.56 -11.12
CA TYR A 112 -1.47 10.87 -11.47
C TYR A 112 -0.38 11.28 -10.48
N LEU A 113 0.88 11.06 -10.85
CA LEU A 113 2.03 11.10 -9.96
C LEU A 113 2.99 12.23 -10.35
N SER A 114 3.96 12.53 -9.49
CA SER A 114 5.11 13.34 -9.88
C SER A 114 5.91 12.64 -10.97
N ASP A 115 6.50 13.38 -11.90
CA ASP A 115 7.44 12.87 -12.91
C ASP A 115 8.68 12.21 -12.28
N LYS A 116 8.96 12.53 -11.03
CA LYS A 116 10.03 11.94 -10.21
C LYS A 116 9.63 10.68 -9.44
N PHE A 117 8.35 10.27 -9.54
CA PHE A 117 7.91 9.03 -8.90
C PHE A 117 8.67 7.84 -9.48
N ARG A 118 9.21 7.02 -8.58
CA ARG A 118 9.87 5.75 -8.92
C ARG A 118 9.30 4.65 -8.03
N CYS A 119 8.87 3.59 -8.67
CA CYS A 119 8.43 2.37 -8.02
C CYS A 119 9.48 1.30 -8.29
N ASP A 120 10.48 1.20 -7.40
CA ASP A 120 11.60 0.27 -7.58
C ASP A 120 11.16 -1.20 -7.45
N MET A 121 10.01 -1.43 -6.80
CA MET A 121 9.41 -2.76 -6.61
C MET A 121 7.92 -2.71 -6.96
N ASP A 122 7.60 -3.22 -8.12
CA ASP A 122 6.22 -3.43 -8.55
C ASP A 122 5.56 -4.58 -7.78
N ASN A 123 4.24 -4.69 -7.89
CA ASN A 123 3.50 -5.79 -7.27
C ASN A 123 3.98 -7.15 -7.78
N TRP A 124 4.33 -7.23 -9.07
CA TRP A 124 4.90 -8.42 -9.67
C TRP A 124 6.25 -8.81 -9.05
N ASP A 125 7.18 -7.86 -8.89
CA ASP A 125 8.49 -8.09 -8.27
C ASP A 125 8.34 -8.65 -6.86
N VAL A 126 7.48 -8.01 -6.05
CA VAL A 126 7.22 -8.43 -4.67
C VAL A 126 6.62 -9.84 -4.61
N ALA A 127 5.62 -10.12 -5.44
CA ALA A 127 4.95 -11.42 -5.47
C ALA A 127 5.89 -12.52 -6.00
N ASN A 128 6.71 -12.22 -7.02
CA ASN A 128 7.64 -13.16 -7.62
C ASN A 128 8.74 -13.62 -6.64
N VAL A 129 9.12 -12.79 -5.69
CA VAL A 129 10.03 -13.16 -4.60
C VAL A 129 9.29 -13.87 -3.47
N ALA A 130 8.18 -13.32 -3.01
CA ALA A 130 7.50 -13.79 -1.81
C ALA A 130 6.75 -15.11 -1.99
N LEU A 131 6.01 -15.29 -3.10
CA LEU A 131 5.17 -16.46 -3.31
C LEU A 131 5.94 -17.79 -3.36
N PRO A 132 7.11 -17.91 -4.03
CA PRO A 132 7.89 -19.14 -4.02
C PRO A 132 8.37 -19.54 -2.61
N ILE A 133 8.70 -18.56 -1.77
CA ILE A 133 9.11 -18.80 -0.39
C ILE A 133 7.91 -19.28 0.43
N LEU A 134 6.79 -18.58 0.35
CA LEU A 134 5.57 -18.94 1.08
C LEU A 134 5.05 -20.32 0.69
N ARG A 135 5.14 -20.71 -0.58
CA ARG A 135 4.73 -22.04 -1.06
C ARG A 135 5.53 -23.19 -0.44
N LYS A 136 6.75 -22.94 0.02
CA LYS A 136 7.58 -23.96 0.68
C LYS A 136 7.21 -24.14 2.16
N VAL A 137 6.41 -23.24 2.72
CA VAL A 137 5.97 -23.32 4.11
C VAL A 137 4.89 -24.40 4.23
N PRO A 138 5.13 -25.48 5.02
CA PRO A 138 4.15 -26.53 5.21
C PRO A 138 2.87 -26.00 5.86
N ASP A 139 1.72 -26.48 5.38
CA ASP A 139 0.39 -26.16 5.89
C ASP A 139 0.06 -24.63 5.87
N LEU A 140 0.73 -23.87 4.98
CA LEU A 140 0.43 -22.45 4.77
C LEU A 140 -1.06 -22.24 4.53
N ARG A 141 -1.68 -21.35 5.30
CA ARG A 141 -3.07 -20.93 5.09
C ARG A 141 -3.12 -19.49 4.60
N ILE A 142 -3.59 -19.28 3.37
CA ILE A 142 -3.87 -17.95 2.88
C ILE A 142 -5.17 -17.45 3.51
N LEU A 143 -5.10 -16.36 4.26
CA LEU A 143 -6.25 -15.73 4.90
C LEU A 143 -6.94 -14.71 3.99
N SER A 144 -6.15 -13.97 3.24
CA SER A 144 -6.65 -12.97 2.30
C SER A 144 -5.56 -12.64 1.28
N ILE A 145 -5.95 -12.53 0.03
CA ILE A 145 -5.04 -12.20 -1.07
C ILE A 145 -5.82 -11.41 -2.13
N GLY A 146 -5.20 -10.39 -2.70
CA GLY A 146 -5.84 -9.62 -3.75
C GLY A 146 -5.10 -8.38 -4.19
N VAL A 147 -5.62 -7.78 -5.26
CA VAL A 147 -5.20 -6.51 -5.81
C VAL A 147 -6.41 -5.60 -5.89
N THR A 148 -6.28 -4.40 -5.37
CA THR A 148 -7.25 -3.31 -5.50
C THR A 148 -6.68 -2.24 -6.43
N ASP A 149 -7.45 -1.21 -6.73
CA ASP A 149 -6.99 -0.06 -7.52
C ASP A 149 -5.71 0.57 -6.98
N THR A 150 -5.49 0.47 -5.67
CA THR A 150 -4.42 1.18 -4.99
C THR A 150 -3.37 0.27 -4.35
N ARG A 151 -3.66 -1.01 -4.13
CA ARG A 151 -2.79 -1.86 -3.31
C ARG A 151 -2.94 -3.34 -3.64
N MET A 152 -1.79 -4.03 -3.68
CA MET A 152 -1.72 -5.48 -3.55
C MET A 152 -1.56 -5.84 -2.07
N TYR A 153 -2.14 -6.96 -1.66
CA TYR A 153 -1.94 -7.54 -0.33
C TYR A 153 -1.97 -9.07 -0.34
N ILE A 154 -1.15 -9.66 0.52
CA ILE A 154 -1.09 -11.08 0.81
C ILE A 154 -1.08 -11.22 2.32
N LYS A 155 -2.02 -11.95 2.89
CA LYS A 155 -2.13 -12.24 4.30
C LYS A 155 -2.17 -13.75 4.51
N ALA A 156 -1.22 -14.27 5.27
CA ALA A 156 -1.07 -15.70 5.47
C ALA A 156 -0.83 -16.03 6.94
N GLU A 157 -1.22 -17.25 7.32
CA GLU A 157 -1.03 -17.86 8.62
C GLU A 157 -0.13 -19.09 8.48
N PHE A 158 0.69 -19.36 9.50
CA PHE A 158 1.57 -20.52 9.60
C PHE A 158 1.10 -21.45 10.73
N PRO A 159 0.16 -22.37 10.50
CA PRO A 159 -0.49 -23.15 11.56
C PRO A 159 0.46 -24.01 12.41
N ARG A 160 1.63 -24.38 11.86
CA ARG A 160 2.67 -25.11 12.62
C ARG A 160 3.39 -24.24 13.65
N LEU A 161 3.44 -22.93 13.42
CA LEU A 161 4.03 -21.97 14.36
C LEU A 161 2.95 -21.49 15.31
N ARG A 162 2.65 -22.32 16.30
CA ARG A 162 1.58 -22.11 17.28
C ARG A 162 2.12 -22.25 18.69
N GLN A 163 1.72 -21.32 19.58
CA GLN A 163 2.17 -21.33 20.96
C GLN A 163 1.14 -20.68 21.89
N GLU A 164 1.07 -21.12 23.13
CA GLU A 164 0.27 -20.47 24.17
C GLU A 164 1.05 -19.28 24.77
N VAL A 165 0.41 -18.14 24.87
CA VAL A 165 0.90 -16.97 25.62
C VAL A 165 0.59 -17.17 27.11
N LYS A 166 -0.65 -17.54 27.43
CA LYS A 166 -1.13 -17.96 28.74
C LYS A 166 -2.19 -19.05 28.58
N LEU A 167 -2.66 -19.63 29.66
CA LEU A 167 -3.67 -20.69 29.64
C LEU A 167 -4.88 -20.30 28.77
N ASN A 168 -5.20 -21.11 27.79
CA ASN A 168 -6.27 -20.91 26.80
C ASN A 168 -6.08 -19.70 25.85
N ASP A 169 -4.93 -19.05 25.85
CA ASP A 169 -4.63 -17.95 24.92
C ASP A 169 -3.55 -18.38 23.91
N THR A 170 -3.98 -19.10 22.89
CA THR A 170 -3.10 -19.60 21.86
C THR A 170 -2.97 -18.60 20.71
N VAL A 171 -1.73 -18.40 20.26
CA VAL A 171 -1.39 -17.55 19.13
C VAL A 171 -0.72 -18.35 18.03
N THR A 172 -0.90 -17.90 16.79
CA THR A 172 -0.30 -18.49 15.59
C THR A 172 0.48 -17.42 14.84
N ALA A 173 1.62 -17.80 14.28
CA ALA A 173 2.40 -16.87 13.44
C ALA A 173 1.72 -16.65 12.08
N GLY A 174 2.00 -15.49 11.50
CA GLY A 174 1.59 -15.16 10.15
C GLY A 174 2.39 -14.00 9.56
N ILE A 175 1.99 -13.57 8.37
CA ILE A 175 2.63 -12.49 7.63
C ILE A 175 1.60 -11.67 6.87
N VAL A 176 1.84 -10.36 6.81
CA VAL A 176 1.18 -9.45 5.84
C VAL A 176 2.24 -8.87 4.92
N ILE A 177 2.01 -9.01 3.64
CA ILE A 177 2.77 -8.33 2.59
C ILE A 177 1.81 -7.39 1.89
N SER A 178 2.17 -6.12 1.78
CA SER A 178 1.38 -5.14 1.02
C SER A 178 2.27 -4.19 0.24
N ASN A 179 1.84 -3.84 -0.97
CA ASN A 179 2.54 -2.93 -1.85
C ASN A 179 1.58 -2.00 -2.59
N SER A 180 2.04 -0.81 -2.96
CA SER A 180 1.28 0.14 -3.78
C SER A 180 2.18 0.73 -4.86
N GLU A 181 1.85 0.48 -6.12
CA GLU A 181 2.54 1.05 -7.29
C GLU A 181 1.98 2.40 -7.73
N VAL A 182 0.93 2.89 -7.11
CA VAL A 182 0.18 4.08 -7.52
C VAL A 182 0.30 5.25 -6.55
N GLY A 183 1.36 5.24 -5.73
CA GLY A 183 1.63 6.32 -4.78
C GLY A 183 0.71 6.35 -3.53
N ASN A 184 -0.03 5.26 -3.27
CA ASN A 184 -0.95 5.16 -2.11
C ASN A 184 -0.38 4.28 -0.99
N GLY A 185 0.90 4.37 -0.74
CA GLY A 185 1.53 3.64 0.36
C GLY A 185 2.93 3.14 0.04
N SER A 186 3.48 2.40 0.99
CA SER A 186 4.80 1.79 0.91
C SER A 186 4.70 0.29 0.69
N LEU A 187 5.77 -0.32 0.21
CA LEU A 187 6.00 -1.74 0.40
C LEU A 187 6.14 -2.00 1.90
N ARG A 188 5.38 -2.97 2.42
CA ARG A 188 5.45 -3.44 3.82
C ARG A 188 5.43 -4.95 3.86
N ILE A 189 6.31 -5.48 4.70
CA ILE A 189 6.32 -6.89 5.06
C ILE A 189 6.34 -6.94 6.57
N GLU A 190 5.25 -7.41 7.15
CA GLU A 190 4.99 -7.33 8.59
C GLU A 190 4.63 -8.71 9.11
N PRO A 191 5.42 -9.30 10.02
CA PRO A 191 5.03 -10.51 10.71
C PRO A 191 3.81 -10.24 11.58
N LEU A 192 2.91 -11.20 11.62
CA LEU A 192 1.70 -11.15 12.43
C LEU A 192 1.73 -12.22 13.50
N ILE A 193 1.04 -11.92 14.60
CA ILE A 193 0.63 -12.89 15.59
C ILE A 193 -0.90 -12.87 15.64
N TYR A 194 -1.53 -14.00 15.31
CA TYR A 194 -2.97 -14.17 15.37
C TYR A 194 -3.34 -14.80 16.70
N ARG A 195 -4.25 -14.17 17.45
CA ARG A 195 -4.95 -14.79 18.56
C ARG A 195 -6.13 -15.60 18.04
N LEU A 196 -6.18 -16.89 18.36
CA LEU A 196 -7.24 -17.77 17.89
C LEU A 196 -8.62 -17.46 18.51
N ILE A 197 -8.65 -16.88 19.71
CA ILE A 197 -9.90 -16.53 20.40
C ILE A 197 -10.63 -15.35 19.75
N CYS A 198 -9.88 -14.38 19.19
CA CYS A 198 -10.47 -13.14 18.67
C CYS A 198 -10.34 -13.00 17.13
N TYR A 199 -9.65 -13.90 16.47
CA TYR A 199 -9.27 -13.79 15.03
C TYR A 199 -8.63 -12.45 14.63
N ASN A 200 -8.15 -11.69 15.61
CA ASN A 200 -7.46 -10.42 15.40
C ASN A 200 -5.97 -10.66 15.27
N GLY A 201 -5.41 -10.28 14.13
CA GLY A 201 -3.97 -10.28 13.93
C GLY A 201 -3.35 -9.03 14.58
N MET A 202 -2.34 -9.22 15.42
CA MET A 202 -1.51 -8.15 15.95
C MET A 202 -0.23 -8.08 15.14
N ILE A 203 0.11 -6.89 14.63
CA ILE A 203 1.38 -6.65 13.95
C ILE A 203 2.46 -6.63 15.03
N SER A 204 3.38 -7.59 14.95
CA SER A 204 4.50 -7.69 15.88
C SER A 204 5.73 -6.95 15.34
N GLY A 205 5.61 -5.63 15.25
CA GLY A 205 6.66 -4.75 14.71
C GLY A 205 6.71 -4.76 13.18
N THR A 206 7.11 -3.63 12.60
CA THR A 206 7.36 -3.53 11.16
C THR A 206 8.78 -4.03 10.88
N VAL A 207 8.93 -5.14 10.17
CA VAL A 207 10.24 -5.68 9.82
C VAL A 207 10.80 -5.01 8.57
N MET A 208 9.94 -4.73 7.59
CA MET A 208 10.35 -4.01 6.39
C MET A 208 9.29 -3.00 5.98
N LYS A 209 9.70 -1.74 5.84
CA LYS A 209 8.89 -0.67 5.29
C LYS A 209 9.73 0.16 4.32
N LYS A 210 9.42 0.10 3.04
CA LYS A 210 10.11 0.85 2.00
C LYS A 210 9.13 1.76 1.27
N PHE A 211 9.42 3.04 1.26
CA PHE A 211 8.64 4.03 0.50
C PHE A 211 9.12 4.07 -0.93
N HIS A 212 8.18 4.14 -1.88
CA HIS A 212 8.49 4.47 -3.25
C HIS A 212 8.89 5.95 -3.35
N VAL A 213 9.93 6.23 -4.09
CA VAL A 213 10.50 7.57 -4.22
C VAL A 213 9.56 8.47 -5.02
N GLY A 214 9.54 9.76 -4.71
CA GLY A 214 8.67 10.75 -5.35
C GLY A 214 7.33 10.95 -4.64
N ALA A 215 7.03 10.16 -3.61
CA ALA A 215 5.79 10.26 -2.85
C ALA A 215 5.86 11.20 -1.64
N ARG A 216 7.03 11.79 -1.28
CA ARG A 216 7.17 12.55 -0.03
C ARG A 216 8.04 13.80 -0.05
N HIS A 217 7.59 14.72 0.80
CA HIS A 217 8.14 16.02 1.16
C HIS A 217 9.58 15.98 1.69
N GLY A 218 10.39 16.92 1.26
CA GLY A 218 11.50 17.44 2.04
C GLY A 218 12.91 16.97 1.68
N LEU A 219 13.11 16.15 0.64
CA LEU A 219 14.43 15.98 0.05
C LEU A 219 14.48 16.77 -1.25
N SER A 220 15.52 17.58 -1.41
CA SER A 220 15.72 18.40 -2.60
C SER A 220 15.64 17.55 -3.86
N ASP A 221 14.92 18.05 -4.82
CA ASP A 221 14.64 17.40 -6.12
C ASP A 221 15.90 16.96 -6.89
N GLU A 222 17.05 17.51 -6.55
CA GLU A 222 18.33 17.31 -7.24
C GLU A 222 19.03 16.00 -6.87
N ALA A 223 18.75 15.40 -5.71
CA ALA A 223 19.47 14.22 -5.24
C ALA A 223 19.15 12.91 -5.98
N TYR A 224 18.08 12.87 -6.77
CA TYR A 224 17.59 11.64 -7.43
C TYR A 224 17.98 11.50 -8.91
N GLU A 225 18.42 12.55 -9.57
CA GLU A 225 18.89 12.46 -10.96
C GLU A 225 20.29 11.84 -11.10
N VAL A 226 21.01 11.71 -9.99
CA VAL A 226 22.42 11.29 -9.96
C VAL A 226 22.64 9.77 -10.07
N LEU A 227 21.60 8.94 -9.83
CA LEU A 227 21.78 7.49 -9.89
C LEU A 227 21.75 6.95 -11.33
N SER A 228 22.85 6.30 -11.73
CA SER A 228 22.91 5.56 -13.01
C SER A 228 21.89 4.42 -13.05
N GLN A 229 21.54 3.98 -14.26
CA GLN A 229 20.67 2.81 -14.45
C GLN A 229 21.22 1.57 -13.75
N GLU A 230 22.53 1.33 -13.85
CA GLU A 230 23.21 0.23 -13.18
C GLU A 230 23.04 0.27 -11.65
N THR A 231 23.16 1.45 -11.05
CA THR A 231 22.95 1.61 -9.60
C THR A 231 21.49 1.30 -9.20
N ARG A 232 20.53 1.71 -10.03
CA ARG A 232 19.11 1.39 -9.80
C ARG A 232 18.83 -0.10 -9.88
N GLU A 233 19.38 -0.79 -10.86
CA GLU A 233 19.23 -2.23 -11.04
C GLU A 233 19.82 -3.00 -9.85
N LYS A 234 21.03 -2.63 -9.41
CA LYS A 234 21.66 -3.23 -8.21
C LYS A 234 20.84 -2.95 -6.94
N THR A 235 20.28 -1.77 -6.81
CA THR A 235 19.40 -1.43 -5.68
C THR A 235 18.13 -2.28 -5.70
N ALA A 236 17.51 -2.45 -6.85
CA ALA A 236 16.33 -3.30 -7.01
C ALA A 236 16.65 -4.77 -6.70
N GLU A 237 17.82 -5.28 -7.12
CA GLU A 237 18.28 -6.63 -6.80
C GLU A 237 18.51 -6.82 -5.29
N ALA A 238 19.18 -5.87 -4.65
CA ALA A 238 19.36 -5.88 -3.20
C ALA A 238 18.01 -5.84 -2.45
N MET A 239 17.03 -5.08 -2.97
CA MET A 239 15.68 -5.05 -2.38
C MET A 239 14.96 -6.39 -2.55
N ARG A 240 15.07 -7.06 -3.69
CA ARG A 240 14.50 -8.41 -3.87
C ARG A 240 15.10 -9.40 -2.86
N SER A 241 16.41 -9.35 -2.64
CA SER A 241 17.08 -10.17 -1.62
C SER A 241 16.55 -9.86 -0.23
N GLN A 242 16.44 -8.58 0.14
CA GLN A 242 15.88 -8.16 1.43
C GLN A 242 14.43 -8.64 1.63
N ILE A 243 13.59 -8.57 0.59
CA ILE A 243 12.22 -9.12 0.64
C ILE A 243 12.27 -10.62 0.95
N GLY A 244 13.15 -11.36 0.27
CA GLY A 244 13.34 -12.79 0.48
C GLY A 244 13.73 -13.11 1.92
N ASP A 245 14.75 -12.42 2.45
CA ASP A 245 15.24 -12.60 3.82
C ASP A 245 14.17 -12.32 4.86
N VAL A 246 13.40 -11.24 4.69
CA VAL A 246 12.33 -10.87 5.63
C VAL A 246 11.16 -11.85 5.59
N VAL A 247 10.79 -12.35 4.41
CA VAL A 247 9.75 -13.38 4.29
C VAL A 247 10.22 -14.69 4.93
N LEU A 248 11.48 -15.09 4.72
CA LEU A 248 12.07 -16.26 5.38
C LEU A 248 12.10 -16.09 6.91
N ALA A 249 12.55 -14.94 7.41
CA ALA A 249 12.59 -14.64 8.84
C ALA A 249 11.19 -14.71 9.47
N ALA A 250 10.15 -14.25 8.76
CA ALA A 250 8.77 -14.34 9.24
C ALA A 250 8.26 -15.78 9.40
N THR A 251 8.87 -16.75 8.70
CA THR A 251 8.56 -18.18 8.81
C THR A 251 9.44 -18.91 9.85
N SER A 252 10.35 -18.18 10.52
CA SER A 252 11.30 -18.71 11.50
C SER A 252 10.60 -19.03 12.82
N GLU A 253 10.76 -20.26 13.30
CA GLU A 253 10.26 -20.68 14.61
C GLU A 253 10.95 -19.93 15.75
N ILE A 254 12.24 -19.63 15.62
CA ILE A 254 13.03 -18.92 16.63
C ILE A 254 12.49 -17.51 16.81
N ASP A 255 12.28 -16.79 15.71
CA ASP A 255 11.74 -15.43 15.75
C ASP A 255 10.32 -15.40 16.31
N PHE A 256 9.51 -16.38 15.95
CA PHE A 256 8.16 -16.50 16.50
C PHE A 256 8.19 -16.73 18.01
N ARG A 257 9.01 -17.68 18.50
CA ARG A 257 9.16 -17.96 19.94
C ARG A 257 9.62 -16.73 20.71
N THR A 258 10.60 -15.99 20.19
CA THR A 258 11.09 -14.76 20.80
C THR A 258 9.98 -13.72 20.96
N ARG A 259 9.15 -13.56 19.95
CA ARG A 259 7.99 -12.63 19.98
C ARG A 259 6.90 -13.08 20.93
N VAL A 260 6.63 -14.39 21.01
CA VAL A 260 5.67 -14.93 21.98
C VAL A 260 6.19 -14.75 23.41
N GLN A 261 7.51 -14.92 23.63
CA GLN A 261 8.08 -14.67 24.94
C GLN A 261 7.92 -13.19 25.34
N LEU A 262 8.19 -12.26 24.44
CA LEU A 262 7.95 -10.83 24.69
C LEU A 262 6.48 -10.55 25.07
N LEU A 263 5.53 -11.21 24.42
CA LEU A 263 4.13 -11.10 24.77
C LEU A 263 3.83 -11.66 26.17
N ARG A 264 4.43 -12.79 26.55
CA ARG A 264 4.30 -13.35 27.91
C ARG A 264 4.84 -12.36 28.94
N ASP A 265 6.03 -11.86 28.74
CA ASP A 265 6.68 -10.92 29.65
C ASP A 265 5.82 -9.65 29.82
N THR A 266 5.19 -9.17 28.75
CA THR A 266 4.25 -8.01 28.85
C THR A 266 2.95 -8.33 29.59
N THR A 267 2.49 -9.59 29.60
CA THR A 267 1.28 -9.97 30.36
C THR A 267 1.54 -10.10 31.87
N GLU A 268 2.79 -10.29 32.24
CA GLU A 268 3.21 -10.37 33.66
C GLU A 268 3.56 -8.99 34.24
N GLN A 269 3.80 -8.00 33.39
CA GLN A 269 4.08 -6.63 33.82
C GLN A 269 2.80 -5.90 34.18
N ARG A 270 2.81 -5.23 35.33
CA ARG A 270 1.75 -4.31 35.74
C ARG A 270 2.18 -2.88 35.43
N ILE A 271 1.22 -2.07 35.01
CA ILE A 271 1.45 -0.63 34.89
C ILE A 271 1.37 -0.06 36.32
N ASP A 272 2.51 0.28 36.89
CA ASP A 272 2.54 0.95 38.17
C ASP A 272 2.22 2.44 37.99
N GLY A 273 1.16 2.93 38.66
CA GLY A 273 0.81 4.34 38.68
C GLY A 273 -0.45 4.71 37.87
N ASP A 274 -0.47 5.94 37.37
CA ASP A 274 -1.62 6.52 36.66
C ASP A 274 -1.71 5.98 35.19
N VAL A 275 -2.57 4.97 35.01
CA VAL A 275 -2.79 4.31 33.72
C VAL A 275 -3.24 5.32 32.62
N PRO A 276 -4.19 6.24 32.86
CA PRO A 276 -4.54 7.29 31.90
C PRO A 276 -3.34 8.10 31.43
N LYS A 277 -2.49 8.52 32.32
CA LYS A 277 -1.28 9.30 32.04
C LYS A 277 -0.25 8.50 31.25
N ALA A 278 -0.09 7.22 31.59
CA ALA A 278 0.78 6.30 30.82
C ALA A 278 0.29 6.13 29.38
N VAL A 279 -1.02 5.98 29.17
CA VAL A 279 -1.64 5.88 27.85
C VAL A 279 -1.47 7.18 27.05
N GLU A 280 -1.62 8.35 27.68
CA GLU A 280 -1.39 9.65 27.04
C GLU A 280 0.06 9.80 26.58
N VAL A 281 1.03 9.51 27.45
CA VAL A 281 2.46 9.60 27.11
C VAL A 281 2.84 8.65 25.97
N LEU A 282 2.37 7.41 26.02
CA LEU A 282 2.61 6.42 24.95
C LEU A 282 1.86 6.79 23.66
N GLY A 283 0.63 7.26 23.78
CA GLY A 283 -0.19 7.70 22.66
C GLY A 283 0.47 8.84 21.89
N ASN A 284 0.98 9.84 22.62
CA ASN A 284 1.73 10.95 22.01
C ASN A 284 3.02 10.48 21.35
N ARG A 285 3.74 9.53 21.94
CA ARG A 285 4.95 8.92 21.37
C ARG A 285 4.68 8.12 20.09
N LEU A 286 3.53 7.47 20.01
CA LEU A 286 3.10 6.65 18.88
C LEU A 286 2.24 7.44 17.87
N ASN A 287 2.06 8.76 18.09
CA ASN A 287 1.19 9.63 17.29
C ASN A 287 -0.27 9.11 17.18
N LEU A 288 -0.79 8.54 18.27
CA LEU A 288 -2.18 8.13 18.35
C LEU A 288 -3.08 9.33 18.58
N ASN A 289 -4.21 9.38 17.87
CA ASN A 289 -5.22 10.41 18.12
C ASN A 289 -6.01 10.12 19.43
N GLN A 290 -6.79 11.10 19.90
CA GLN A 290 -7.55 10.98 21.17
C GLN A 290 -8.53 9.80 21.18
N THR A 291 -9.14 9.46 20.05
CA THR A 291 -10.08 8.34 19.94
C THR A 291 -9.33 7.01 20.09
N GLU A 292 -8.15 6.90 19.48
CA GLU A 292 -7.29 5.71 19.60
C GLU A 292 -6.75 5.55 21.02
N GLN A 293 -6.30 6.65 21.66
CA GLN A 293 -5.86 6.65 23.07
C GLN A 293 -6.98 6.22 24.00
N SER A 294 -8.19 6.75 23.81
CA SER A 294 -9.38 6.36 24.60
C SER A 294 -9.74 4.88 24.39
N GLY A 295 -9.58 4.36 23.16
CA GLY A 295 -9.79 2.95 22.86
C GLY A 295 -8.77 2.03 23.55
N VAL A 296 -7.51 2.45 23.63
CA VAL A 296 -6.46 1.73 24.38
C VAL A 296 -6.75 1.75 25.86
N LEU A 297 -7.08 2.92 26.43
CA LEU A 297 -7.38 3.08 27.85
C LEU A 297 -8.56 2.19 28.29
N ARG A 298 -9.63 2.17 27.49
CA ARG A 298 -10.81 1.34 27.77
C ARG A 298 -10.45 -0.15 27.85
N ARG A 299 -9.61 -0.65 26.93
CA ARG A 299 -9.18 -2.06 26.92
C ARG A 299 -8.20 -2.44 28.03
N LEU A 300 -7.53 -1.46 28.62
CA LEU A 300 -6.63 -1.70 29.76
C LEU A 300 -7.38 -1.73 31.11
N ILE A 301 -8.55 -1.10 31.18
CA ILE A 301 -9.37 -1.01 32.41
C ILE A 301 -10.45 -2.11 32.47
N GLU A 302 -10.93 -2.59 31.31
CA GLU A 302 -11.80 -3.77 31.19
C GLU A 302 -10.99 -5.08 31.31
#